data_0de8a16d0c86ac15effdfba248511fdd
#
_entry.id   0de8a16d0c86ac15effdfba248511fdd
#
_cell.length_a   1.000
_cell.length_b   1.000
_cell.length_c   1.000
_cell.angle_alpha   90.00
_cell.angle_beta   90.00
_cell.angle_gamma   90.00
#
_symmetry.space_group_name_H-M   'P 1'
#
loop_
_entity.id
_entity.type
_entity.pdbx_description
1 polymer ?
#
loop_
_entity_poly.entity_id
_entity_poly.type
_entity_poly.pdbx_seq_one_letter_code
_entity_poly.pdbx_strand_id
1 'polypeptide(L)'
;MEKYHSDQEYEEIITDQLGDMQLRENLRSAMDTLRANRKNLIKNRYSEWENLRELGKEVKLKILSRLDEYLELFEKNATQNGFKIHYAKDGDEANEIIYNLAKEKNIKRILKQKSMASEEIGLNHYLKEKGIQAQETDLGELIIQLINEHPVHIVVPAIHKNRKQIGKIFEEKLNAAYEEEPEKLNAIARKHMRKEFESFKMGISGVNFAIANEGAIWLVENEGNGRMSTTACDVHVAICGIEKLVESFDDAAILNNLLAPSAVGVPITCYQNIITGPRKEGDLDGPKEAHIILLDNNRSNILADEKYYRTLSCIRCGTCLNHCPVYDKIGGHAYLSTYPGPIGVVVSPQLFGLNNYGHIPNLCSLCGRCTEVCPVEIPLAELIRDLRSDKVGEGRGVVKGAKSTQHSGMEKFSMKMFAKMASDGAKWRFQLKMAQFFSPLGKLLAPILPLVKEWASVRTLPNMDTSLHAKVQHLEGVIYE
;
A
#
# COMPACT_ATOMS: atom_id res chain seq x y z
N MET A 1 14.46 -2.74 -9.67
CA MET A 1 14.96 -2.07 -8.44
C MET A 1 14.50 -0.63 -8.47
N GLU A 2 13.62 -0.22 -7.54
CA GLU A 2 13.18 1.17 -7.46
C GLU A 2 14.36 2.08 -7.13
N LYS A 3 14.40 3.25 -7.76
CA LYS A 3 15.52 4.17 -7.68
C LYS A 3 15.56 4.85 -6.31
N TYR A 4 16.74 4.94 -5.70
CA TYR A 4 16.97 5.76 -4.51
C TYR A 4 16.68 7.24 -4.82
N HIS A 5 15.87 7.88 -3.98
CA HIS A 5 15.56 9.30 -4.06
C HIS A 5 16.29 10.07 -2.95
N SER A 6 16.87 11.21 -3.29
CA SER A 6 17.52 12.09 -2.31
C SER A 6 16.49 12.73 -1.38
N ASP A 7 16.91 13.15 -0.18
CA ASP A 7 16.03 13.88 0.74
C ASP A 7 15.52 15.18 0.12
N GLN A 8 16.33 15.86 -0.71
CA GLN A 8 15.93 17.07 -1.42
C GLN A 8 14.84 16.79 -2.46
N GLU A 9 14.97 15.75 -3.27
CA GLU A 9 13.98 15.34 -4.28
C GLU A 9 12.64 14.98 -3.61
N TYR A 10 12.70 14.34 -2.46
CA TYR A 10 11.55 14.00 -1.65
C TYR A 10 10.81 15.23 -1.09
N GLU A 11 11.54 16.23 -0.57
CA GLU A 11 10.97 17.48 -0.06
C GLU A 11 10.34 18.33 -1.18
N GLU A 12 10.96 18.38 -2.35
CA GLU A 12 10.42 19.06 -3.53
C GLU A 12 9.08 18.46 -3.95
N ILE A 13 8.99 17.13 -4.07
CA ILE A 13 7.75 16.45 -4.43
C ILE A 13 6.64 16.70 -3.40
N ILE A 14 6.96 16.63 -2.11
CA ILE A 14 5.96 16.94 -1.06
C ILE A 14 5.47 18.39 -1.21
N THR A 15 6.37 19.32 -1.45
CA THR A 15 6.03 20.74 -1.58
C THR A 15 5.12 20.97 -2.77
N ASP A 16 5.43 20.34 -3.91
CA ASP A 16 4.60 20.42 -5.12
C ASP A 16 3.21 19.83 -4.89
N GLN A 17 3.12 18.64 -4.28
CA GLN A 17 1.83 18.02 -3.95
C GLN A 17 1.00 18.86 -2.98
N LEU A 18 1.63 19.52 -2.01
CA LEU A 18 0.95 20.44 -1.10
C LEU A 18 0.47 21.71 -1.78
N GLY A 19 1.16 22.16 -2.83
CA GLY A 19 0.80 23.30 -3.67
C GLY A 19 -0.35 23.01 -4.65
N ASP A 20 -0.55 21.75 -5.03
CA ASP A 20 -1.61 21.37 -5.97
C ASP A 20 -2.98 21.30 -5.27
N MET A 21 -3.70 22.42 -5.35
CA MET A 21 -5.03 22.57 -4.74
C MET A 21 -6.06 21.63 -5.36
N GLN A 22 -5.97 21.34 -6.68
CA GLN A 22 -6.90 20.44 -7.36
C GLN A 22 -6.71 18.99 -6.90
N LEU A 23 -5.46 18.53 -6.79
CA LEU A 23 -5.13 17.23 -6.21
C LEU A 23 -5.72 17.08 -4.81
N ARG A 24 -5.50 18.09 -3.95
CA ARG A 24 -5.97 18.08 -2.56
C ARG A 24 -7.49 18.06 -2.45
N GLU A 25 -8.18 18.74 -3.33
CA GLU A 25 -9.65 18.73 -3.41
C GLU A 25 -10.16 17.35 -3.87
N ASN A 26 -9.57 16.79 -4.93
CA ASN A 26 -9.92 15.48 -5.44
C ASN A 26 -9.72 14.39 -4.36
N LEU A 27 -8.56 14.36 -3.70
CA LEU A 27 -8.27 13.42 -2.62
C LEU A 27 -9.24 13.59 -1.45
N ARG A 28 -9.46 14.81 -1.00
CA ARG A 28 -10.35 15.09 0.13
C ARG A 28 -11.77 14.59 -0.12
N SER A 29 -12.34 14.96 -1.26
CA SER A 29 -13.68 14.53 -1.67
C SER A 29 -13.81 13.01 -1.73
N ALA A 30 -12.82 12.35 -2.34
CA ALA A 30 -12.82 10.90 -2.45
C ALA A 30 -12.67 10.21 -1.09
N MET A 31 -11.73 10.66 -0.25
CA MET A 31 -11.53 10.08 1.09
C MET A 31 -12.76 10.27 1.98
N ASP A 32 -13.41 11.44 1.96
CA ASP A 32 -14.62 11.68 2.72
C ASP A 32 -15.76 10.75 2.27
N THR A 33 -15.91 10.52 0.97
CA THR A 33 -16.89 9.60 0.41
C THR A 33 -16.63 8.15 0.84
N LEU A 34 -15.40 7.66 0.71
CA LEU A 34 -15.03 6.30 1.10
C LEU A 34 -15.22 6.06 2.61
N ARG A 35 -14.86 7.03 3.44
CA ARG A 35 -15.06 6.99 4.90
C ARG A 35 -16.55 6.95 5.27
N ALA A 36 -17.37 7.78 4.62
CA ALA A 36 -18.81 7.82 4.84
C ALA A 36 -19.48 6.51 4.43
N ASN A 37 -19.16 5.99 3.25
CA ASN A 37 -19.69 4.72 2.76
C ASN A 37 -19.37 3.57 3.71
N ARG A 38 -18.09 3.43 4.12
CA ARG A 38 -17.66 2.40 5.08
C ARG A 38 -18.42 2.53 6.41
N LYS A 39 -18.48 3.74 6.98
CA LYS A 39 -19.19 3.99 8.24
C LYS A 39 -20.66 3.59 8.16
N ASN A 40 -21.34 3.99 7.08
CA ASN A 40 -22.76 3.70 6.87
C ASN A 40 -23.00 2.20 6.66
N LEU A 41 -22.15 1.53 5.87
CA LEU A 41 -22.26 0.10 5.65
C LEU A 41 -22.11 -0.68 6.94
N ILE A 42 -21.03 -0.43 7.69
CA ILE A 42 -20.77 -1.14 8.96
C ILE A 42 -21.93 -0.94 9.92
N LYS A 43 -22.36 0.32 10.13
CA LYS A 43 -23.46 0.65 11.05
C LYS A 43 -24.77 -0.08 10.69
N ASN A 44 -25.06 -0.23 9.38
CA ASN A 44 -26.38 -0.68 8.93
C ASN A 44 -26.44 -2.18 8.63
N ARG A 45 -25.28 -2.84 8.39
CA ARG A 45 -25.27 -4.25 7.95
C ARG A 45 -24.44 -5.21 8.80
N TYR A 46 -23.56 -4.70 9.68
CA TYR A 46 -22.67 -5.54 10.47
C TYR A 46 -22.90 -5.29 11.97
N SER A 47 -23.70 -6.13 12.60
CA SER A 47 -23.93 -6.08 14.06
C SER A 47 -22.68 -6.46 14.87
N GLU A 48 -21.82 -7.31 14.28
CA GLU A 48 -20.65 -7.89 14.94
C GLU A 48 -19.36 -7.64 14.14
N TRP A 49 -19.17 -6.40 13.72
CA TRP A 49 -18.00 -6.02 12.91
C TRP A 49 -16.66 -6.31 13.61
N GLU A 50 -16.59 -6.08 14.92
CA GLU A 50 -15.34 -6.29 15.66
C GLU A 50 -15.03 -7.79 15.79
N ASN A 51 -16.02 -8.66 15.99
CA ASN A 51 -15.83 -10.11 15.99
C ASN A 51 -15.33 -10.61 14.63
N LEU A 52 -15.85 -10.05 13.52
CA LEU A 52 -15.40 -10.40 12.17
C LEU A 52 -13.94 -9.97 11.94
N ARG A 53 -13.53 -8.82 12.49
CA ARG A 53 -12.13 -8.35 12.43
C ARG A 53 -11.20 -9.28 13.20
N GLU A 54 -11.62 -9.71 14.41
CA GLU A 54 -10.86 -10.67 15.22
C GLU A 54 -10.67 -12.00 14.49
N LEU A 55 -11.74 -12.55 13.91
CA LEU A 55 -11.66 -13.74 13.06
C LEU A 55 -10.69 -13.57 11.88
N GLY A 56 -10.75 -12.43 11.19
CA GLY A 56 -9.82 -12.13 10.10
C GLY A 56 -8.35 -12.05 10.54
N LYS A 57 -8.11 -11.51 11.72
CA LYS A 57 -6.78 -11.52 12.36
C LYS A 57 -6.32 -12.95 12.68
N GLU A 58 -7.19 -13.75 13.29
CA GLU A 58 -6.90 -15.15 13.63
C GLU A 58 -6.56 -15.98 12.39
N VAL A 59 -7.36 -15.88 11.32
CA VAL A 59 -7.08 -16.52 10.03
C VAL A 59 -5.68 -16.15 9.55
N LYS A 60 -5.33 -14.86 9.56
CA LYS A 60 -4.00 -14.43 9.10
C LYS A 60 -2.86 -14.92 10.00
N LEU A 61 -3.05 -14.91 11.31
CA LEU A 61 -2.02 -15.40 12.24
C LEU A 61 -1.83 -16.91 12.14
N LYS A 62 -2.90 -17.68 11.99
CA LYS A 62 -2.87 -19.13 11.77
C LYS A 62 -2.00 -19.48 10.55
N ILE A 63 -2.27 -18.82 9.42
CA ILE A 63 -1.50 -19.04 8.19
C ILE A 63 -0.04 -18.67 8.36
N LEU A 64 0.25 -17.49 8.92
CA LEU A 64 1.63 -17.02 9.09
C LEU A 64 2.44 -17.88 10.05
N SER A 65 1.82 -18.51 11.04
CA SER A 65 2.49 -19.39 12.00
C SER A 65 2.95 -20.74 11.41
N ARG A 66 2.41 -21.14 10.25
CA ARG A 66 2.67 -22.43 9.57
C ARG A 66 2.75 -22.23 8.06
N LEU A 67 3.32 -21.12 7.62
CA LEU A 67 3.30 -20.72 6.20
C LEU A 67 3.98 -21.74 5.30
N ASP A 68 5.04 -22.37 5.74
CA ASP A 68 5.76 -23.43 5.04
C ASP A 68 4.86 -24.64 4.77
N GLU A 69 4.15 -25.14 5.75
CA GLU A 69 3.22 -26.27 5.59
C GLU A 69 2.07 -25.93 4.62
N TYR A 70 1.53 -24.73 4.70
CA TYR A 70 0.48 -24.30 3.79
C TYR A 70 1.00 -24.03 2.36
N LEU A 71 2.25 -23.62 2.19
CA LEU A 71 2.89 -23.52 0.87
C LEU A 71 3.02 -24.90 0.22
N GLU A 72 3.51 -25.90 0.94
CA GLU A 72 3.62 -27.28 0.45
C GLU A 72 2.25 -27.86 0.09
N LEU A 73 1.25 -27.63 0.94
CA LEU A 73 -0.13 -28.08 0.70
C LEU A 73 -0.71 -27.42 -0.55
N PHE A 74 -0.53 -26.10 -0.68
CA PHE A 74 -1.00 -25.34 -1.84
C PHE A 74 -0.34 -25.82 -3.13
N GLU A 75 0.98 -25.96 -3.14
CA GLU A 75 1.73 -26.45 -4.31
C GLU A 75 1.23 -27.82 -4.75
N LYS A 76 1.10 -28.75 -3.80
CA LYS A 76 0.58 -30.10 -4.07
C LYS A 76 -0.79 -30.05 -4.73
N ASN A 77 -1.74 -29.35 -4.11
CA ASN A 77 -3.14 -29.35 -4.56
C ASN A 77 -3.30 -28.55 -5.85
N ALA A 78 -2.64 -27.40 -6.00
CA ALA A 78 -2.67 -26.60 -7.19
C ALA A 78 -2.03 -27.32 -8.40
N THR A 79 -0.95 -28.06 -8.18
CA THR A 79 -0.33 -28.89 -9.22
C THR A 79 -1.26 -30.03 -9.65
N GLN A 80 -1.96 -30.68 -8.71
CA GLN A 80 -2.96 -31.68 -9.03
C GLN A 80 -4.12 -31.11 -9.88
N ASN A 81 -4.45 -29.86 -9.66
CA ASN A 81 -5.47 -29.14 -10.45
C ASN A 81 -4.97 -28.69 -11.84
N GLY A 82 -3.67 -28.84 -12.12
CA GLY A 82 -3.06 -28.51 -13.40
C GLY A 82 -2.33 -27.18 -13.47
N PHE A 83 -2.19 -26.46 -12.35
CA PHE A 83 -1.33 -25.29 -12.31
C PHE A 83 0.16 -25.68 -12.39
N LYS A 84 0.95 -24.84 -13.04
CA LYS A 84 2.40 -24.89 -13.01
C LYS A 84 2.90 -23.89 -11.98
N ILE A 85 3.50 -24.39 -10.89
CA ILE A 85 3.97 -23.56 -9.78
C ILE A 85 5.41 -23.16 -10.02
N HIS A 86 5.72 -21.89 -9.80
CA HIS A 86 7.05 -21.30 -9.83
C HIS A 86 7.31 -20.57 -8.52
N TYR A 87 8.52 -20.70 -8.01
CA TYR A 87 8.99 -19.89 -6.89
C TYR A 87 9.88 -18.77 -7.41
N ALA A 88 9.70 -17.58 -6.90
CA ALA A 88 10.56 -16.44 -7.19
C ALA A 88 11.03 -15.83 -5.86
N LYS A 89 12.33 -15.82 -5.65
CA LYS A 89 12.96 -15.26 -4.44
C LYS A 89 12.83 -13.75 -4.39
N ASP A 90 12.81 -13.09 -5.56
CA ASP A 90 12.73 -11.63 -5.70
C ASP A 90 11.97 -11.23 -6.97
N GLY A 91 11.83 -9.91 -7.17
CA GLY A 91 11.13 -9.36 -8.32
C GLY A 91 11.83 -9.61 -9.65
N ASP A 92 13.15 -9.67 -9.66
CA ASP A 92 13.93 -9.89 -10.88
C ASP A 92 13.70 -11.32 -11.39
N GLU A 93 13.71 -12.31 -10.50
CA GLU A 93 13.43 -13.71 -10.85
C GLU A 93 11.97 -13.89 -11.32
N ALA A 94 11.01 -13.25 -10.66
CA ALA A 94 9.61 -13.27 -11.08
C ALA A 94 9.43 -12.69 -12.49
N ASN A 95 10.07 -11.56 -12.77
CA ASN A 95 10.06 -10.90 -14.07
C ASN A 95 10.69 -11.79 -15.15
N GLU A 96 11.80 -12.46 -14.83
CA GLU A 96 12.48 -13.37 -15.76
C GLU A 96 11.62 -14.59 -16.11
N ILE A 97 10.94 -15.18 -15.13
CA ILE A 97 9.99 -16.30 -15.37
C ILE A 97 8.90 -15.85 -16.35
N ILE A 98 8.27 -14.69 -16.13
CA ILE A 98 7.21 -14.17 -17.01
C ILE A 98 7.75 -13.91 -18.42
N TYR A 99 8.92 -13.28 -18.52
CA TYR A 99 9.55 -13.01 -19.80
C TYR A 99 9.85 -14.29 -20.59
N ASN A 100 10.41 -15.31 -19.92
CA ASN A 100 10.76 -16.57 -20.56
C ASN A 100 9.51 -17.32 -21.07
N LEU A 101 8.42 -17.32 -20.30
CA LEU A 101 7.13 -17.87 -20.73
C LEU A 101 6.58 -17.14 -21.97
N ALA A 102 6.66 -15.82 -21.99
CA ALA A 102 6.23 -15.02 -23.13
C ALA A 102 7.11 -15.24 -24.36
N LYS A 103 8.43 -15.32 -24.18
CA LYS A 103 9.42 -15.55 -25.24
C LYS A 103 9.28 -16.92 -25.86
N GLU A 104 9.14 -17.97 -25.07
CA GLU A 104 8.93 -19.37 -25.54
C GLU A 104 7.72 -19.46 -26.47
N LYS A 105 6.66 -18.73 -26.14
CA LYS A 105 5.40 -18.74 -26.90
C LYS A 105 5.32 -17.63 -27.96
N ASN A 106 6.41 -16.90 -28.18
CA ASN A 106 6.49 -15.77 -29.11
C ASN A 106 5.40 -14.71 -28.90
N ILE A 107 5.11 -14.39 -27.62
CA ILE A 107 4.11 -13.41 -27.19
C ILE A 107 4.79 -12.06 -27.01
N LYS A 108 4.29 -11.04 -27.71
CA LYS A 108 4.79 -9.67 -27.63
C LYS A 108 3.80 -8.69 -26.98
N ARG A 109 2.58 -9.16 -26.71
CA ARG A 109 1.52 -8.38 -26.08
C ARG A 109 0.83 -9.20 -25.02
N ILE A 110 0.70 -8.60 -23.83
CA ILE A 110 0.15 -9.20 -22.62
C ILE A 110 -0.94 -8.27 -22.09
N LEU A 111 -2.06 -8.81 -21.67
CA LEU A 111 -3.05 -8.07 -20.91
C LEU A 111 -2.86 -8.32 -19.42
N LYS A 112 -2.88 -7.25 -18.63
CA LYS A 112 -2.62 -7.30 -17.20
C LYS A 112 -3.83 -6.79 -16.41
N GLN A 113 -4.36 -7.64 -15.52
CA GLN A 113 -5.26 -7.19 -14.48
C GLN A 113 -4.47 -6.39 -13.44
N LYS A 114 -5.10 -5.40 -12.83
CA LYS A 114 -4.56 -4.64 -11.71
C LYS A 114 -3.99 -5.57 -10.63
N SER A 115 -2.71 -5.40 -10.34
CA SER A 115 -2.00 -6.19 -9.33
C SER A 115 -0.91 -5.38 -8.66
N MET A 116 -1.03 -5.20 -7.34
CA MET A 116 0.04 -4.56 -6.58
C MET A 116 1.34 -5.37 -6.59
N ALA A 117 1.27 -6.70 -6.71
CA ALA A 117 2.47 -7.53 -6.81
C ALA A 117 3.22 -7.30 -8.13
N SER A 118 2.52 -7.08 -9.24
CA SER A 118 3.18 -6.75 -10.51
C SER A 118 3.79 -5.35 -10.52
N GLU A 119 3.18 -4.38 -9.80
CA GLU A 119 3.77 -3.06 -9.61
C GLU A 119 4.99 -3.12 -8.68
N GLU A 120 4.93 -3.95 -7.62
CA GLU A 120 6.03 -4.18 -6.68
C GLU A 120 7.31 -4.63 -7.37
N ILE A 121 7.20 -5.50 -8.37
CA ILE A 121 8.34 -6.02 -9.13
C ILE A 121 8.69 -5.19 -10.38
N GLY A 122 7.98 -4.08 -10.63
CA GLY A 122 8.23 -3.22 -11.80
C GLY A 122 8.00 -3.90 -13.15
N LEU A 123 7.06 -4.85 -13.21
CA LEU A 123 6.85 -5.73 -14.36
C LEU A 123 6.66 -4.98 -15.68
N ASN A 124 5.84 -3.93 -15.71
CA ASN A 124 5.55 -3.17 -16.93
C ASN A 124 6.84 -2.57 -17.55
N HIS A 125 7.70 -2.02 -16.68
CA HIS A 125 8.98 -1.45 -17.11
C HIS A 125 9.92 -2.52 -17.64
N TYR A 126 10.08 -3.61 -16.91
CA TYR A 126 10.93 -4.74 -17.31
C TYR A 126 10.52 -5.33 -18.66
N LEU A 127 9.22 -5.60 -18.85
CA LEU A 127 8.72 -6.16 -20.11
C LEU A 127 8.91 -5.19 -21.29
N LYS A 128 8.69 -3.89 -21.07
CA LYS A 128 8.91 -2.85 -22.08
C LYS A 128 10.36 -2.81 -22.55
N GLU A 129 11.34 -2.92 -21.65
CA GLU A 129 12.77 -3.01 -21.99
C GLU A 129 13.09 -4.25 -22.81
N LYS A 130 12.35 -5.34 -22.62
CA LYS A 130 12.47 -6.59 -23.39
C LYS A 130 11.64 -6.60 -24.68
N GLY A 131 10.99 -5.50 -25.04
CA GLY A 131 10.20 -5.39 -26.27
C GLY A 131 8.82 -6.09 -26.19
N ILE A 132 8.30 -6.30 -24.98
CA ILE A 132 6.95 -6.85 -24.75
C ILE A 132 6.07 -5.72 -24.19
N GLN A 133 4.90 -5.54 -24.80
CA GLN A 133 3.91 -4.58 -24.35
C GLN A 133 2.98 -5.22 -23.33
N ALA A 134 2.95 -4.69 -22.10
CA ALA A 134 1.94 -5.02 -21.09
C ALA A 134 0.88 -3.92 -21.05
N GLN A 135 -0.38 -4.28 -21.32
CA GLN A 135 -1.52 -3.38 -21.34
C GLN A 135 -2.37 -3.58 -20.09
N GLU A 136 -2.59 -2.51 -19.34
CA GLU A 136 -3.49 -2.52 -18.21
C GLU A 136 -4.95 -2.63 -18.65
N THR A 137 -5.74 -3.40 -17.90
CA THR A 137 -7.15 -3.66 -18.23
C THR A 137 -8.14 -3.06 -17.24
N ASP A 138 -7.71 -2.69 -16.04
CA ASP A 138 -8.48 -1.90 -15.08
C ASP A 138 -8.57 -0.45 -15.55
N LEU A 139 -9.75 0.18 -15.45
CA LEU A 139 -9.96 1.55 -15.95
C LEU A 139 -9.02 2.56 -15.29
N GLY A 140 -8.85 2.47 -13.98
CA GLY A 140 -7.96 3.38 -13.24
C GLY A 140 -6.50 3.19 -13.63
N GLU A 141 -6.04 1.94 -13.77
CA GLU A 141 -4.68 1.63 -14.22
C GLU A 141 -4.46 2.01 -15.69
N LEU A 142 -5.47 1.84 -16.56
CA LEU A 142 -5.41 2.30 -17.95
C LEU A 142 -5.20 3.82 -18.02
N ILE A 143 -5.96 4.60 -17.24
CA ILE A 143 -5.81 6.06 -17.20
C ILE A 143 -4.38 6.44 -16.80
N ILE A 144 -3.84 5.81 -15.76
CA ILE A 144 -2.48 6.04 -15.26
C ILE A 144 -1.44 5.65 -16.32
N GLN A 145 -1.61 4.51 -16.96
CA GLN A 145 -0.71 4.04 -18.03
C GLN A 145 -0.69 5.00 -19.23
N LEU A 146 -1.84 5.54 -19.64
CA LEU A 146 -1.95 6.48 -20.75
C LEU A 146 -1.16 7.79 -20.54
N ILE A 147 -1.01 8.23 -19.31
CA ILE A 147 -0.27 9.43 -18.92
C ILE A 147 1.12 9.13 -18.36
N ASN A 148 1.50 7.85 -18.29
CA ASN A 148 2.79 7.38 -17.78
C ASN A 148 3.06 7.87 -16.33
N GLU A 149 2.02 7.87 -15.50
CA GLU A 149 2.12 8.11 -14.05
C GLU A 149 2.14 6.78 -13.27
N HIS A 150 2.41 6.86 -11.97
CA HIS A 150 2.28 5.73 -11.04
C HIS A 150 0.93 5.76 -10.33
N PRO A 151 0.36 4.60 -9.94
CA PRO A 151 -0.84 4.54 -9.12
C PRO A 151 -0.65 5.28 -7.79
N VAL A 152 -1.64 6.09 -7.39
CA VAL A 152 -1.56 6.83 -6.12
C VAL A 152 -2.26 6.12 -4.97
N HIS A 153 -3.09 5.12 -5.26
CA HIS A 153 -3.86 4.40 -4.25
C HIS A 153 -3.94 2.91 -4.57
N ILE A 154 -3.84 2.05 -3.55
CA ILE A 154 -3.82 0.58 -3.68
C ILE A 154 -5.08 0.05 -4.37
N VAL A 155 -6.27 0.63 -4.10
CA VAL A 155 -7.56 0.16 -4.63
C VAL A 155 -8.08 1.03 -5.77
N VAL A 156 -7.90 2.34 -5.71
CA VAL A 156 -8.41 3.31 -6.69
C VAL A 156 -7.24 4.09 -7.29
N PRO A 157 -6.53 3.53 -8.28
CA PRO A 157 -5.22 4.04 -8.74
C PRO A 157 -5.26 5.48 -9.26
N ALA A 158 -6.33 5.88 -9.94
CA ALA A 158 -6.50 7.21 -10.54
C ALA A 158 -7.32 8.20 -9.68
N ILE A 159 -7.43 7.97 -8.35
CA ILE A 159 -8.29 8.77 -7.45
C ILE A 159 -7.93 10.27 -7.40
N HIS A 160 -6.75 10.63 -7.83
CA HIS A 160 -6.25 12.01 -7.91
C HIS A 160 -6.71 12.76 -9.19
N LYS A 161 -7.33 12.06 -10.15
CA LYS A 161 -7.86 12.66 -11.37
C LYS A 161 -9.38 12.82 -11.27
N ASN A 162 -9.90 13.95 -11.73
CA ASN A 162 -11.33 14.17 -11.86
C ASN A 162 -11.82 13.86 -13.29
N ARG A 163 -13.14 13.84 -13.48
CA ARG A 163 -13.79 13.50 -14.76
C ARG A 163 -13.32 14.37 -15.93
N LYS A 164 -13.12 15.67 -15.71
CA LYS A 164 -12.64 16.61 -16.75
C LYS A 164 -11.21 16.30 -17.18
N GLN A 165 -10.37 15.98 -16.23
CA GLN A 165 -8.99 15.56 -16.52
C GLN A 165 -8.96 14.24 -17.28
N ILE A 166 -9.81 13.27 -16.90
CA ILE A 166 -9.92 11.98 -17.60
C ILE A 166 -10.44 12.19 -19.03
N GLY A 167 -11.43 13.06 -19.23
CA GLY A 167 -11.95 13.41 -20.57
C GLY A 167 -10.86 13.94 -21.50
N LYS A 168 -10.01 14.83 -21.02
CA LYS A 168 -8.85 15.35 -21.77
C LYS A 168 -7.83 14.27 -22.08
N ILE A 169 -7.53 13.40 -21.12
CA ILE A 169 -6.62 12.27 -21.32
C ILE A 169 -7.12 11.36 -22.44
N PHE A 170 -8.42 11.04 -22.47
CA PHE A 170 -9.01 10.19 -23.52
C PHE A 170 -9.06 10.88 -24.88
N GLU A 171 -9.33 12.18 -24.92
CA GLU A 171 -9.25 12.98 -26.15
C GLU A 171 -7.82 12.92 -26.74
N GLU A 172 -6.80 13.20 -25.93
CA GLU A 172 -5.41 13.28 -26.37
C GLU A 172 -4.75 11.91 -26.65
N LYS A 173 -5.07 10.90 -25.86
CA LYS A 173 -4.36 9.59 -25.91
C LYS A 173 -5.11 8.50 -26.65
N LEU A 174 -6.44 8.57 -26.69
CA LEU A 174 -7.30 7.59 -27.39
C LEU A 174 -7.93 8.14 -28.65
N ASN A 175 -7.66 9.41 -29.01
CA ASN A 175 -8.31 10.13 -30.11
C ASN A 175 -9.86 10.06 -30.04
N ALA A 176 -10.41 10.13 -28.83
CA ALA A 176 -11.84 10.17 -28.58
C ALA A 176 -12.35 11.61 -28.61
N ALA A 177 -13.66 11.82 -28.85
CA ALA A 177 -14.27 13.12 -28.60
C ALA A 177 -14.21 13.44 -27.09
N TYR A 178 -13.98 14.71 -26.72
CA TYR A 178 -14.00 15.13 -25.32
C TYR A 178 -15.34 14.79 -24.67
N GLU A 179 -15.27 14.22 -23.49
CA GLU A 179 -16.41 13.82 -22.68
C GLU A 179 -16.09 13.91 -21.19
N GLU A 180 -17.11 14.19 -20.37
CA GLU A 180 -16.94 14.22 -18.90
C GLU A 180 -18.02 13.43 -18.14
N GLU A 181 -18.99 12.86 -18.86
CA GLU A 181 -20.00 12.00 -18.25
C GLU A 181 -19.42 10.60 -18.00
N PRO A 182 -19.53 10.06 -16.76
CA PRO A 182 -18.91 8.79 -16.39
C PRO A 182 -19.27 7.63 -17.30
N GLU A 183 -20.55 7.53 -17.70
CA GLU A 183 -21.05 6.46 -18.57
C GLU A 183 -20.41 6.51 -19.96
N LYS A 184 -20.23 7.71 -20.50
CA LYS A 184 -19.60 7.89 -21.82
C LYS A 184 -18.10 7.69 -21.77
N LEU A 185 -17.43 8.18 -20.70
CA LEU A 185 -16.01 7.88 -20.47
C LEU A 185 -15.76 6.37 -20.37
N ASN A 186 -16.61 5.67 -19.64
CA ASN A 186 -16.55 4.20 -19.54
C ASN A 186 -16.78 3.54 -20.92
N ALA A 187 -17.70 4.03 -21.73
CA ALA A 187 -17.95 3.53 -23.07
C ALA A 187 -16.74 3.71 -24.01
N ILE A 188 -16.00 4.82 -23.90
CA ILE A 188 -14.75 5.07 -24.63
C ILE A 188 -13.69 4.03 -24.25
N ALA A 189 -13.43 3.87 -22.94
CA ALA A 189 -12.47 2.89 -22.43
C ALA A 189 -12.87 1.47 -22.84
N ARG A 190 -14.13 1.09 -22.72
CA ARG A 190 -14.67 -0.21 -23.12
C ARG A 190 -14.45 -0.48 -24.61
N LYS A 191 -14.68 0.50 -25.48
CA LYS A 191 -14.45 0.38 -26.93
C LYS A 191 -12.96 0.18 -27.24
N HIS A 192 -12.09 0.89 -26.53
CA HIS A 192 -10.64 0.72 -26.64
C HIS A 192 -10.22 -0.68 -26.21
N MET A 193 -10.61 -1.11 -25.00
CA MET A 193 -10.24 -2.39 -24.43
C MET A 193 -10.84 -3.58 -25.17
N ARG A 194 -11.99 -3.44 -25.83
CA ARG A 194 -12.59 -4.53 -26.63
C ARG A 194 -11.63 -5.08 -27.68
N LYS A 195 -10.94 -4.18 -28.38
CA LYS A 195 -9.96 -4.56 -29.40
C LYS A 195 -8.77 -5.30 -28.80
N GLU A 196 -8.38 -4.93 -27.58
CA GLU A 196 -7.29 -5.57 -26.86
C GLU A 196 -7.66 -7.01 -26.48
N PHE A 197 -8.87 -7.23 -25.97
CA PHE A 197 -9.36 -8.55 -25.57
C PHE A 197 -9.62 -9.50 -26.73
N GLU A 198 -9.70 -9.02 -27.99
CA GLU A 198 -9.96 -9.86 -29.15
C GLU A 198 -8.72 -10.65 -29.62
N SER A 199 -7.50 -10.24 -29.25
CA SER A 199 -6.29 -10.79 -29.88
C SER A 199 -5.12 -11.13 -28.96
N PHE A 200 -5.29 -11.03 -27.64
CA PHE A 200 -4.21 -11.35 -26.69
C PHE A 200 -4.09 -12.86 -26.44
N LYS A 201 -2.89 -13.30 -26.09
CA LYS A 201 -2.59 -14.71 -25.83
C LYS A 201 -2.20 -14.99 -24.39
N MET A 202 -1.66 -14.00 -23.68
CA MET A 202 -1.23 -14.13 -22.28
C MET A 202 -1.94 -13.09 -21.42
N GLY A 203 -2.54 -13.58 -20.35
CA GLY A 203 -3.13 -12.76 -19.30
C GLY A 203 -2.31 -12.86 -18.02
N ILE A 204 -2.07 -11.70 -17.36
CA ILE A 204 -1.43 -11.66 -16.06
C ILE A 204 -2.42 -11.15 -15.02
N SER A 205 -2.47 -11.82 -13.88
CA SER A 205 -3.26 -11.37 -12.72
C SER A 205 -2.44 -11.32 -11.44
N GLY A 206 -2.94 -10.58 -10.44
CA GLY A 206 -2.58 -10.79 -9.05
C GLY A 206 -3.42 -11.91 -8.43
N VAL A 207 -3.24 -12.11 -7.12
CA VAL A 207 -4.04 -13.03 -6.31
C VAL A 207 -4.48 -12.30 -5.05
N ASN A 208 -5.79 -12.36 -4.76
CA ASN A 208 -6.29 -11.86 -3.47
C ASN A 208 -6.10 -12.92 -2.38
N PHE A 209 -6.51 -14.16 -2.67
CA PHE A 209 -6.35 -15.31 -1.77
C PHE A 209 -5.89 -16.54 -2.57
N ALA A 210 -4.85 -17.23 -2.08
CA ALA A 210 -4.41 -18.53 -2.56
C ALA A 210 -4.87 -19.58 -1.52
N ILE A 211 -5.74 -20.50 -1.94
CA ILE A 211 -6.46 -21.39 -1.03
C ILE A 211 -5.79 -22.75 -1.02
N ALA A 212 -5.15 -23.11 0.09
CA ALA A 212 -4.27 -24.28 0.17
C ALA A 212 -5.01 -25.61 0.02
N ASN A 213 -6.12 -25.78 0.72
CA ASN A 213 -6.91 -27.05 0.67
C ASN A 213 -7.45 -27.33 -0.73
N GLU A 214 -7.95 -26.31 -1.40
CA GLU A 214 -8.57 -26.45 -2.72
C GLU A 214 -7.56 -26.32 -3.87
N GLY A 215 -6.32 -25.88 -3.61
CA GLY A 215 -5.34 -25.64 -4.65
C GLY A 215 -5.82 -24.60 -5.67
N ALA A 216 -6.51 -23.58 -5.21
CA ALA A 216 -7.21 -22.60 -6.03
C ALA A 216 -6.73 -21.17 -5.73
N ILE A 217 -6.94 -20.25 -6.68
CA ILE A 217 -6.72 -18.82 -6.47
C ILE A 217 -8.04 -18.07 -6.59
N TRP A 218 -8.21 -17.05 -5.73
CA TRP A 218 -9.40 -16.20 -5.73
C TRP A 218 -9.03 -14.76 -6.03
N LEU A 219 -9.68 -14.20 -7.06
CA LEU A 219 -9.54 -12.82 -7.48
C LEU A 219 -10.86 -12.09 -7.24
N VAL A 220 -10.79 -10.86 -6.75
CA VAL A 220 -11.94 -9.98 -6.57
C VAL A 220 -11.82 -8.75 -7.45
N GLU A 221 -12.90 -8.35 -8.12
CA GLU A 221 -12.93 -7.23 -9.04
C GLU A 221 -14.33 -6.64 -9.22
N ASN A 222 -14.43 -5.48 -9.88
CA ASN A 222 -15.72 -4.81 -10.13
C ASN A 222 -16.02 -4.60 -11.62
N GLU A 223 -15.05 -4.80 -12.52
CA GLU A 223 -15.17 -4.41 -13.93
C GLU A 223 -15.28 -5.60 -14.90
N GLY A 224 -15.00 -6.81 -14.45
CA GLY A 224 -14.95 -8.01 -15.29
C GLY A 224 -13.67 -8.14 -16.13
N ASN A 225 -12.76 -7.18 -16.02
CA ASN A 225 -11.46 -7.17 -16.73
C ASN A 225 -10.54 -8.30 -16.28
N GLY A 226 -10.53 -8.64 -14.99
CA GLY A 226 -9.77 -9.76 -14.46
C GLY A 226 -10.28 -11.08 -14.99
N ARG A 227 -11.60 -11.29 -14.97
CA ARG A 227 -12.23 -12.46 -15.56
C ARG A 227 -11.86 -12.59 -17.04
N MET A 228 -11.98 -11.52 -17.82
CA MET A 228 -11.61 -11.54 -19.24
C MET A 228 -10.13 -11.86 -19.46
N SER A 229 -9.25 -11.26 -18.66
CA SER A 229 -7.79 -11.47 -18.75
C SER A 229 -7.37 -12.89 -18.40
N THR A 230 -8.12 -13.59 -17.55
CA THR A 230 -7.78 -14.93 -17.07
C THR A 230 -8.48 -16.06 -17.81
N THR A 231 -9.59 -15.78 -18.54
CA THR A 231 -10.35 -16.81 -19.27
C THR A 231 -10.17 -16.77 -20.77
N ALA A 232 -10.01 -15.57 -21.37
CA ALA A 232 -9.92 -15.42 -22.83
C ALA A 232 -8.48 -15.62 -23.39
N CYS A 233 -7.50 -15.88 -22.55
CA CYS A 233 -6.10 -16.09 -22.94
C CYS A 233 -5.78 -17.56 -23.20
N ASP A 234 -4.66 -17.81 -23.94
CA ASP A 234 -4.08 -19.14 -24.03
C ASP A 234 -3.25 -19.51 -22.79
N VAL A 235 -2.59 -18.50 -22.20
CA VAL A 235 -1.71 -18.65 -21.03
C VAL A 235 -2.11 -17.64 -19.95
N HIS A 236 -2.41 -18.13 -18.76
CA HIS A 236 -2.63 -17.29 -17.57
C HIS A 236 -1.43 -17.40 -16.64
N VAL A 237 -0.91 -16.26 -16.17
CA VAL A 237 0.15 -16.17 -15.17
C VAL A 237 -0.36 -15.34 -13.98
N ALA A 238 -0.47 -15.95 -12.82
CA ALA A 238 -0.85 -15.30 -11.57
C ALA A 238 0.38 -15.01 -10.71
N ILE A 239 0.54 -13.76 -10.25
CA ILE A 239 1.61 -13.36 -9.34
C ILE A 239 1.03 -13.32 -7.92
N CYS A 240 1.55 -14.15 -7.03
CA CYS A 240 1.03 -14.35 -5.69
C CYS A 240 2.15 -14.16 -4.65
N GLY A 241 2.09 -13.08 -3.86
CA GLY A 241 2.95 -13.02 -2.67
C GLY A 241 2.61 -14.17 -1.71
N ILE A 242 3.63 -14.81 -1.12
CA ILE A 242 3.43 -15.96 -0.24
C ILE A 242 2.51 -15.69 0.96
N GLU A 243 2.40 -14.43 1.37
CA GLU A 243 1.49 -13.99 2.43
C GLU A 243 0.01 -14.02 2.04
N LYS A 244 -0.32 -14.31 0.76
CA LYS A 244 -1.71 -14.38 0.28
C LYS A 244 -2.37 -15.73 0.53
N LEU A 245 -1.64 -16.72 1.03
CA LEU A 245 -2.20 -18.00 1.38
C LEU A 245 -3.27 -17.87 2.47
N VAL A 246 -4.25 -18.74 2.35
CA VAL A 246 -5.26 -19.08 3.35
C VAL A 246 -5.45 -20.59 3.34
N GLU A 247 -5.92 -21.19 4.43
CA GLU A 247 -6.08 -22.64 4.51
C GLU A 247 -7.23 -23.13 3.63
N SER A 248 -8.40 -22.52 3.76
CA SER A 248 -9.64 -22.99 3.15
C SER A 248 -10.43 -21.87 2.47
N PHE A 249 -11.45 -22.28 1.71
CA PHE A 249 -12.44 -21.37 1.16
C PHE A 249 -13.14 -20.53 2.24
N ASP A 250 -13.45 -21.13 3.39
CA ASP A 250 -14.11 -20.43 4.49
C ASP A 250 -13.21 -19.33 5.08
N ASP A 251 -11.93 -19.61 5.25
CA ASP A 251 -10.95 -18.59 5.68
C ASP A 251 -10.85 -17.44 4.66
N ALA A 252 -10.84 -17.77 3.36
CA ALA A 252 -10.87 -16.76 2.29
C ALA A 252 -12.17 -15.94 2.34
N ALA A 253 -13.32 -16.56 2.59
CA ALA A 253 -14.61 -15.90 2.69
C ALA A 253 -14.67 -14.91 3.87
N ILE A 254 -14.10 -15.26 5.03
CA ILE A 254 -13.96 -14.35 6.18
C ILE A 254 -13.18 -13.09 5.76
N LEU A 255 -12.01 -13.26 5.14
CA LEU A 255 -11.19 -12.13 4.70
C LEU A 255 -11.86 -11.32 3.57
N ASN A 256 -12.58 -11.97 2.66
CA ASN A 256 -13.30 -11.29 1.59
C ASN A 256 -14.45 -10.43 2.13
N ASN A 257 -15.16 -10.89 3.18
CA ASN A 257 -16.17 -10.09 3.88
C ASN A 257 -15.60 -8.88 4.62
N LEU A 258 -14.30 -8.84 4.87
CA LEU A 258 -13.60 -7.68 5.42
C LEU A 258 -13.04 -6.76 4.32
N LEU A 259 -12.72 -7.30 3.14
CA LEU A 259 -11.98 -6.60 2.09
C LEU A 259 -12.80 -5.46 1.47
N ALA A 260 -13.90 -5.77 0.80
CA ALA A 260 -14.72 -4.78 0.09
C ALA A 260 -15.38 -3.74 1.04
N PRO A 261 -15.94 -4.14 2.20
CA PRO A 261 -16.44 -3.19 3.19
C PRO A 261 -15.37 -2.20 3.68
N SER A 262 -14.16 -2.68 3.91
CA SER A 262 -13.05 -1.83 4.36
C SER A 262 -12.52 -0.93 3.26
N ALA A 263 -12.47 -1.42 2.03
CA ALA A 263 -11.86 -0.71 0.90
C ALA A 263 -12.69 0.49 0.44
N VAL A 264 -13.96 0.25 0.11
CA VAL A 264 -14.84 1.24 -0.55
C VAL A 264 -16.23 1.36 0.08
N GLY A 265 -16.52 0.59 1.12
CA GLY A 265 -17.79 0.64 1.83
C GLY A 265 -18.95 -0.02 1.06
N VAL A 266 -18.67 -1.08 0.31
CA VAL A 266 -19.67 -1.96 -0.32
C VAL A 266 -19.61 -3.36 0.30
N PRO A 267 -20.73 -4.10 0.37
CA PRO A 267 -20.75 -5.40 1.06
C PRO A 267 -19.90 -6.46 0.38
N ILE A 268 -19.82 -6.44 -0.95
CA ILE A 268 -19.08 -7.39 -1.77
C ILE A 268 -18.72 -6.73 -3.12
N THR A 269 -17.71 -7.22 -3.81
CA THR A 269 -17.38 -6.81 -5.18
C THR A 269 -18.33 -7.44 -6.20
N CYS A 270 -18.40 -6.86 -7.41
CA CYS A 270 -19.30 -7.36 -8.46
C CYS A 270 -18.95 -8.77 -8.93
N TYR A 271 -17.67 -9.10 -8.99
CA TYR A 271 -17.17 -10.38 -9.48
C TYR A 271 -16.26 -11.04 -8.44
N GLN A 272 -16.47 -12.35 -8.30
CA GLN A 272 -15.70 -13.26 -7.45
C GLN A 272 -15.20 -14.39 -8.35
N ASN A 273 -13.94 -14.34 -8.75
CA ASN A 273 -13.37 -15.32 -9.68
C ASN A 273 -12.52 -16.32 -8.91
N ILE A 274 -12.99 -17.56 -8.79
CA ILE A 274 -12.25 -18.67 -8.19
C ILE A 274 -11.75 -19.53 -9.34
N ILE A 275 -10.44 -19.64 -9.46
CA ILE A 275 -9.77 -20.34 -10.55
C ILE A 275 -9.08 -21.56 -9.95
N THR A 276 -9.45 -22.73 -10.43
CA THR A 276 -8.97 -24.03 -9.94
C THR A 276 -7.98 -24.70 -10.90
N GLY A 277 -7.61 -24.07 -12.00
CA GLY A 277 -6.64 -24.61 -12.95
C GLY A 277 -6.87 -24.12 -14.38
N PRO A 278 -6.11 -24.64 -15.36
CA PRO A 278 -6.35 -24.43 -16.76
C PRO A 278 -7.62 -25.16 -17.21
N ARG A 279 -8.13 -24.85 -18.40
CA ARG A 279 -9.29 -25.52 -18.99
C ARG A 279 -9.08 -27.03 -19.11
N LYS A 280 -10.12 -27.78 -18.83
CA LYS A 280 -10.15 -29.23 -18.96
C LYS A 280 -10.73 -29.64 -20.32
N GLU A 281 -10.60 -30.91 -20.66
CA GLU A 281 -11.22 -31.45 -21.86
C GLU A 281 -12.73 -31.28 -21.80
N GLY A 282 -13.32 -30.68 -22.83
CA GLY A 282 -14.75 -30.35 -22.89
C GLY A 282 -15.12 -28.94 -22.46
N ASP A 283 -14.20 -28.19 -21.81
CA ASP A 283 -14.44 -26.78 -21.46
C ASP A 283 -14.42 -25.90 -22.72
N LEU A 284 -15.35 -24.95 -22.80
CA LEU A 284 -15.48 -24.06 -23.95
C LEU A 284 -14.48 -22.89 -23.92
N ASP A 285 -14.10 -22.44 -22.74
CA ASP A 285 -13.18 -21.31 -22.51
C ASP A 285 -12.14 -21.61 -21.42
N GLY A 286 -11.28 -20.68 -21.14
CA GLY A 286 -10.21 -20.81 -20.16
C GLY A 286 -8.82 -20.99 -20.81
N PRO A 287 -7.77 -20.69 -20.07
CA PRO A 287 -6.39 -20.80 -20.54
C PRO A 287 -5.99 -22.27 -20.76
N LYS A 288 -5.17 -22.51 -21.79
CA LYS A 288 -4.58 -23.84 -22.01
C LYS A 288 -3.54 -24.20 -20.97
N GLU A 289 -2.85 -23.17 -20.47
CA GLU A 289 -1.84 -23.27 -19.44
C GLU A 289 -2.08 -22.20 -18.37
N ALA A 290 -1.98 -22.60 -17.10
CA ALA A 290 -2.10 -21.70 -15.98
C ALA A 290 -0.87 -21.84 -15.07
N HIS A 291 -0.23 -20.71 -14.79
CA HIS A 291 0.99 -20.62 -14.00
C HIS A 291 0.74 -19.76 -12.76
N ILE A 292 1.32 -20.14 -11.63
CA ILE A 292 1.31 -19.32 -10.40
C ILE A 292 2.77 -19.09 -10.00
N ILE A 293 3.14 -17.83 -9.86
CA ILE A 293 4.44 -17.41 -9.33
C ILE A 293 4.27 -17.06 -7.86
N LEU A 294 4.80 -17.89 -6.98
CA LEU A 294 4.87 -17.65 -5.54
C LEU A 294 6.07 -16.74 -5.26
N LEU A 295 5.78 -15.49 -4.96
CA LEU A 295 6.78 -14.42 -4.79
C LEU A 295 7.14 -14.25 -3.33
N ASP A 296 8.40 -14.49 -2.97
CA ASP A 296 8.95 -14.15 -1.64
C ASP A 296 9.25 -12.66 -1.51
N ASN A 297 10.15 -12.14 -2.29
CA ASN A 297 10.57 -10.73 -2.27
C ASN A 297 10.74 -10.19 -0.86
N ASN A 298 11.56 -10.88 -0.06
CA ASN A 298 11.87 -10.59 1.37
C ASN A 298 10.76 -10.90 2.39
N ARG A 299 9.63 -11.51 1.99
CA ARG A 299 8.53 -11.84 2.90
C ARG A 299 8.90 -12.89 3.93
N SER A 300 9.72 -13.86 3.57
CA SER A 300 10.26 -14.85 4.51
C SER A 300 11.08 -14.21 5.64
N ASN A 301 11.90 -13.21 5.31
CA ASN A 301 12.65 -12.46 6.32
C ASN A 301 11.75 -11.59 7.20
N ILE A 302 10.67 -11.02 6.63
CA ILE A 302 9.66 -10.29 7.42
C ILE A 302 8.93 -11.25 8.37
N LEU A 303 8.60 -12.45 7.90
CA LEU A 303 7.95 -13.48 8.70
C LEU A 303 8.82 -13.93 9.88
N ALA A 304 10.12 -14.08 9.66
CA ALA A 304 11.09 -14.48 10.67
C ALA A 304 11.37 -13.39 11.74
N ASP A 305 10.88 -12.18 11.53
CA ASP A 305 11.10 -11.06 12.44
C ASP A 305 9.96 -10.94 13.46
N GLU A 306 10.27 -11.20 14.74
CA GLU A 306 9.30 -11.16 15.85
C GLU A 306 8.54 -9.84 15.97
N LYS A 307 9.13 -8.73 15.48
CA LYS A 307 8.56 -7.40 15.55
C LYS A 307 7.68 -7.09 14.33
N TYR A 308 8.12 -7.52 13.13
CA TYR A 308 7.54 -7.09 11.87
C TYR A 308 6.62 -8.10 11.17
N TYR A 309 6.58 -9.38 11.59
CA TYR A 309 5.78 -10.44 10.94
C TYR A 309 4.30 -10.05 10.72
N ARG A 310 3.72 -9.26 11.64
CA ARG A 310 2.33 -8.78 11.55
C ARG A 310 2.06 -7.94 10.29
N THR A 311 3.10 -7.39 9.65
CA THR A 311 2.98 -6.67 8.37
C THR A 311 2.38 -7.56 7.28
N LEU A 312 2.71 -8.86 7.28
CA LEU A 312 2.24 -9.85 6.30
C LEU A 312 0.75 -10.23 6.48
N SER A 313 0.12 -9.83 7.58
CA SER A 313 -1.33 -9.99 7.75
C SER A 313 -2.14 -9.10 6.79
N CYS A 314 -1.52 -8.14 6.09
CA CYS A 314 -2.21 -7.15 5.28
C CYS A 314 -2.95 -7.76 4.08
N ILE A 315 -4.28 -7.56 4.02
CA ILE A 315 -5.15 -7.98 2.91
C ILE A 315 -5.23 -6.95 1.77
N ARG A 316 -4.46 -5.88 1.82
CA ARG A 316 -4.38 -4.81 0.78
C ARG A 316 -5.69 -4.05 0.54
N CYS A 317 -6.56 -3.90 1.54
CA CYS A 317 -7.85 -3.21 1.42
C CYS A 317 -7.75 -1.68 1.27
N GLY A 318 -6.62 -1.05 1.59
CA GLY A 318 -6.44 0.40 1.45
C GLY A 318 -7.15 1.28 2.49
N THR A 319 -7.91 0.73 3.45
CA THR A 319 -8.67 1.54 4.43
C THR A 319 -7.77 2.44 5.28
N CYS A 320 -6.54 2.02 5.57
CA CYS A 320 -5.58 2.83 6.32
C CYS A 320 -5.19 4.10 5.55
N LEU A 321 -5.15 4.07 4.21
CA LEU A 321 -4.93 5.24 3.35
C LEU A 321 -6.13 6.18 3.44
N ASN A 322 -7.35 5.62 3.31
CA ASN A 322 -8.60 6.39 3.36
C ASN A 322 -8.74 7.23 4.64
N HIS A 323 -8.14 6.79 5.74
CA HIS A 323 -8.24 7.43 7.05
C HIS A 323 -6.96 8.18 7.47
N CYS A 324 -5.93 8.21 6.62
CA CYS A 324 -4.65 8.84 6.95
C CYS A 324 -4.67 10.36 6.73
N PRO A 325 -4.45 11.18 7.77
CA PRO A 325 -4.44 12.63 7.61
C PRO A 325 -3.23 13.14 6.80
N VAL A 326 -2.15 12.38 6.72
CA VAL A 326 -0.99 12.73 5.90
C VAL A 326 -1.29 12.43 4.43
N TYR A 327 -1.73 11.20 4.13
CA TYR A 327 -2.11 10.80 2.78
C TYR A 327 -3.19 11.72 2.16
N ASP A 328 -4.17 12.16 2.95
CA ASP A 328 -5.23 13.10 2.57
C ASP A 328 -4.68 14.47 2.09
N LYS A 329 -3.41 14.80 2.39
CA LYS A 329 -2.77 16.06 2.04
C LYS A 329 -1.78 15.96 0.90
N ILE A 330 -0.99 14.90 0.86
CA ILE A 330 0.14 14.78 -0.06
C ILE A 330 -0.07 13.72 -1.16
N GLY A 331 -1.15 12.92 -1.07
CA GLY A 331 -1.41 11.84 -2.04
C GLY A 331 -0.41 10.71 -2.01
N GLY A 332 -0.48 9.82 -3.00
CA GLY A 332 0.36 8.64 -3.09
C GLY A 332 1.74 8.90 -3.67
N HIS A 333 1.85 9.79 -4.66
CA HIS A 333 3.13 10.07 -5.34
C HIS A 333 4.23 10.56 -4.40
N ALA A 334 3.86 11.33 -3.37
CA ALA A 334 4.82 11.85 -2.38
C ALA A 334 5.51 10.76 -1.54
N TYR A 335 5.04 9.53 -1.58
CA TYR A 335 5.71 8.41 -0.89
C TYR A 335 6.87 7.83 -1.71
N LEU A 336 6.93 8.10 -3.02
CA LEU A 336 7.95 7.55 -3.92
C LEU A 336 8.07 6.02 -3.80
N SER A 337 6.94 5.36 -3.65
CA SER A 337 6.86 3.93 -3.40
C SER A 337 5.60 3.34 -4.03
N THR A 338 5.69 2.12 -4.49
CA THR A 338 4.55 1.32 -4.97
C THR A 338 3.43 1.23 -3.94
N TYR A 339 3.80 1.16 -2.66
CA TYR A 339 2.85 1.14 -1.55
C TYR A 339 2.82 2.47 -0.82
N PRO A 340 1.81 3.35 -1.07
CA PRO A 340 1.66 4.59 -0.33
C PRO A 340 0.90 4.40 0.99
N GLY A 341 0.84 5.47 1.79
CA GLY A 341 0.06 5.54 3.02
C GLY A 341 0.61 4.65 4.15
N PRO A 342 -0.15 4.45 5.23
CA PRO A 342 0.36 3.80 6.45
C PRO A 342 0.91 2.38 6.23
N ILE A 343 0.25 1.56 5.41
CA ILE A 343 0.79 0.23 5.12
C ILE A 343 2.07 0.32 4.29
N GLY A 344 2.16 1.27 3.36
CA GLY A 344 3.37 1.50 2.58
C GLY A 344 4.53 1.96 3.45
N VAL A 345 4.26 2.84 4.42
CA VAL A 345 5.24 3.28 5.43
C VAL A 345 5.85 2.09 6.18
N VAL A 346 5.06 1.05 6.41
CA VAL A 346 5.51 -0.16 7.12
C VAL A 346 6.16 -1.16 6.17
N VAL A 347 5.51 -1.50 5.06
CA VAL A 347 5.93 -2.62 4.21
C VAL A 347 7.11 -2.28 3.29
N SER A 348 7.17 -1.06 2.73
CA SER A 348 8.21 -0.72 1.75
C SER A 348 9.63 -0.76 2.32
N PRO A 349 9.92 -0.23 3.53
CA PRO A 349 11.24 -0.39 4.12
C PRO A 349 11.62 -1.83 4.43
N GLN A 350 10.64 -2.70 4.67
CA GLN A 350 10.86 -4.11 4.96
C GLN A 350 11.12 -4.94 3.70
N LEU A 351 10.41 -4.65 2.60
CA LEU A 351 10.61 -5.32 1.31
C LEU A 351 11.90 -4.85 0.60
N PHE A 352 12.14 -3.54 0.58
CA PHE A 352 13.15 -2.91 -0.28
C PHE A 352 14.34 -2.32 0.48
N GLY A 353 14.33 -2.43 1.80
CA GLY A 353 15.39 -1.96 2.68
C GLY A 353 15.18 -0.53 3.20
N LEU A 354 15.54 -0.35 4.46
CA LEU A 354 15.44 0.93 5.15
C LEU A 354 16.40 1.99 4.58
N ASN A 355 17.49 1.57 3.94
CA ASN A 355 18.42 2.47 3.26
C ASN A 355 17.77 3.20 2.07
N ASN A 356 16.88 2.51 1.35
CA ASN A 356 16.18 3.08 0.19
C ASN A 356 14.92 3.84 0.60
N TYR A 357 14.22 3.36 1.63
CA TYR A 357 12.91 3.86 2.04
C TYR A 357 12.88 4.46 3.45
N GLY A 358 14.04 4.83 4.00
CA GLY A 358 14.15 5.43 5.33
C GLY A 358 13.45 6.79 5.50
N HIS A 359 13.11 7.48 4.41
CA HIS A 359 12.35 8.72 4.42
C HIS A 359 10.85 8.49 4.74
N ILE A 360 10.28 7.39 4.28
CA ILE A 360 8.84 7.10 4.38
C ILE A 360 8.30 7.06 5.82
N PRO A 361 8.96 6.48 6.84
CA PRO A 361 8.48 6.50 8.21
C PRO A 361 8.22 7.90 8.78
N ASN A 362 8.88 8.93 8.22
CA ASN A 362 8.66 10.32 8.63
C ASN A 362 7.31 10.87 8.15
N LEU A 363 6.69 10.28 7.11
CA LEU A 363 5.36 10.64 6.61
C LEU A 363 4.22 10.09 7.48
N CYS A 364 4.33 10.25 8.78
CA CYS A 364 3.31 9.80 9.70
C CYS A 364 3.20 10.74 10.90
N SER A 365 1.98 11.12 11.26
CA SER A 365 1.69 11.93 12.45
C SER A 365 1.55 11.11 13.73
N LEU A 366 1.66 9.77 13.66
CA LEU A 366 1.43 8.82 14.76
C LEU A 366 0.04 8.97 15.43
N CYS A 367 -0.98 9.37 14.68
CA CYS A 367 -2.33 9.57 15.21
C CYS A 367 -3.07 8.26 15.58
N GLY A 368 -2.54 7.08 15.20
CA GLY A 368 -3.11 5.77 15.54
C GLY A 368 -4.28 5.30 14.66
N ARG A 369 -4.90 6.19 13.88
CA ARG A 369 -6.14 5.88 13.16
C ARG A 369 -6.04 4.68 12.22
N CYS A 370 -4.89 4.47 11.58
CA CYS A 370 -4.66 3.32 10.70
C CYS A 370 -4.72 1.96 11.44
N THR A 371 -4.28 1.91 12.69
CA THR A 371 -4.41 0.72 13.56
C THR A 371 -5.88 0.45 13.91
N GLU A 372 -6.62 1.49 14.30
CA GLU A 372 -8.03 1.37 14.69
C GLU A 372 -8.91 0.82 13.56
N VAL A 373 -8.70 1.29 12.33
CA VAL A 373 -9.55 0.92 11.17
C VAL A 373 -9.10 -0.33 10.46
N CYS A 374 -7.95 -0.92 10.79
CA CYS A 374 -7.42 -2.10 10.11
C CYS A 374 -8.35 -3.30 10.30
N PRO A 375 -8.86 -3.92 9.22
CA PRO A 375 -9.81 -5.02 9.35
C PRO A 375 -9.20 -6.32 9.87
N VAL A 376 -7.89 -6.44 9.88
CA VAL A 376 -7.13 -7.59 10.42
C VAL A 376 -6.20 -7.15 11.57
N GLU A 377 -6.48 -6.01 12.16
CA GLU A 377 -5.88 -5.48 13.39
C GLU A 377 -4.35 -5.44 13.41
N ILE A 378 -3.73 -5.02 12.29
CA ILE A 378 -2.28 -4.79 12.25
C ILE A 378 -1.95 -3.56 13.12
N PRO A 379 -0.97 -3.65 14.03
CA PRO A 379 -0.58 -2.53 14.89
C PRO A 379 0.30 -1.50 14.13
N LEU A 380 -0.25 -0.91 13.04
CA LEU A 380 0.50 -0.08 12.10
C LEU A 380 1.22 1.10 12.77
N ALA A 381 0.59 1.76 13.74
CA ALA A 381 1.20 2.89 14.43
C ALA A 381 2.43 2.48 15.26
N GLU A 382 2.39 1.29 15.87
CA GLU A 382 3.53 0.71 16.60
C GLU A 382 4.66 0.34 15.66
N LEU A 383 4.35 -0.36 14.57
CA LEU A 383 5.33 -0.75 13.56
C LEU A 383 6.03 0.48 12.94
N ILE A 384 5.29 1.57 12.69
CA ILE A 384 5.87 2.84 12.20
C ILE A 384 6.81 3.45 13.24
N ARG A 385 6.41 3.48 14.51
CA ARG A 385 7.27 3.96 15.60
C ARG A 385 8.55 3.13 15.70
N ASP A 386 8.42 1.82 15.54
CA ASP A 386 9.53 0.90 15.61
C ASP A 386 10.49 1.08 14.44
N LEU A 387 9.98 1.26 13.21
CA LEU A 387 10.82 1.61 12.05
C LEU A 387 11.57 2.93 12.25
N ARG A 388 10.95 3.94 12.88
CA ARG A 388 11.63 5.19 13.24
C ARG A 388 12.74 4.95 14.25
N SER A 389 12.51 4.08 15.24
CA SER A 389 13.54 3.71 16.21
C SER A 389 14.69 2.95 15.55
N ASP A 390 14.38 2.01 14.68
CA ASP A 390 15.39 1.20 13.98
C ASP A 390 16.19 2.03 12.96
N LYS A 391 15.57 3.04 12.35
CA LYS A 391 16.24 4.03 11.50
C LYS A 391 17.29 4.85 12.27
N VAL A 392 17.01 5.21 13.52
CA VAL A 392 17.93 5.96 14.41
C VAL A 392 19.05 5.07 14.95
N GLY A 393 18.78 3.79 15.11
CA GLY A 393 19.74 2.77 15.55
C GLY A 393 20.56 2.19 14.41
N GLU A 394 21.05 0.97 14.63
CA GLU A 394 21.76 0.18 13.61
C GLU A 394 20.83 -0.72 12.78
N GLY A 395 19.53 -0.59 12.98
CA GLY A 395 18.51 -1.51 12.49
C GLY A 395 18.48 -2.83 13.26
N ARG A 396 17.35 -3.55 13.16
CA ARG A 396 17.15 -4.88 13.80
C ARG A 396 16.32 -5.75 12.88
N GLY A 397 16.43 -7.07 13.06
CA GLY A 397 15.63 -8.02 12.31
C GLY A 397 15.72 -7.82 10.81
N VAL A 398 14.61 -7.75 10.11
CA VAL A 398 14.51 -7.56 8.66
C VAL A 398 15.12 -6.24 8.17
N VAL A 399 15.24 -5.23 9.03
CA VAL A 399 15.89 -3.94 8.74
C VAL A 399 17.31 -3.82 9.29
N LYS A 400 17.88 -4.94 9.79
CA LYS A 400 19.25 -5.02 10.29
C LYS A 400 20.26 -4.66 9.19
N GLY A 401 21.31 -3.94 9.58
CA GLY A 401 22.35 -3.51 8.63
C GLY A 401 21.98 -2.28 7.81
N ALA A 402 20.79 -1.71 8.01
CA ALA A 402 20.49 -0.39 7.50
C ALA A 402 21.50 0.60 8.06
N LYS A 403 22.32 1.18 7.18
CA LYS A 403 23.23 2.25 7.58
C LYS A 403 22.36 3.41 8.05
N SER A 404 22.53 3.82 9.29
CA SER A 404 21.93 5.03 9.84
C SER A 404 22.54 6.25 9.12
N THR A 405 22.18 6.42 7.85
CA THR A 405 22.75 7.46 7.00
C THR A 405 22.14 8.85 7.28
N GLN A 406 21.16 8.92 8.16
CA GLN A 406 20.33 10.12 8.32
C GLN A 406 20.48 10.79 9.70
N HIS A 407 21.58 10.53 10.42
CA HIS A 407 21.87 11.25 11.66
C HIS A 407 23.16 12.03 11.54
N SER A 408 23.05 13.36 11.66
CA SER A 408 24.19 14.17 11.99
C SER A 408 24.63 13.84 13.43
N GLY A 409 25.95 13.79 13.70
CA GLY A 409 26.46 13.59 15.06
C GLY A 409 25.90 14.64 16.04
N MET A 410 25.55 15.82 15.54
CA MET A 410 24.91 16.93 16.26
C MET A 410 23.48 16.57 16.69
N GLU A 411 22.68 15.96 15.82
CA GLU A 411 21.32 15.50 16.16
C GLU A 411 21.35 14.43 17.25
N LYS A 412 22.21 13.42 17.12
CA LYS A 412 22.41 12.38 18.14
C LYS A 412 22.82 12.96 19.49
N PHE A 413 23.70 13.94 19.48
CA PHE A 413 24.13 14.63 20.70
C PHE A 413 22.96 15.43 21.30
N SER A 414 22.23 16.20 20.49
CA SER A 414 21.09 17.01 20.93
C SER A 414 19.99 16.14 21.54
N MET A 415 19.67 15.00 20.92
CA MET A 415 18.66 14.05 21.42
C MET A 415 19.09 13.36 22.72
N LYS A 416 20.40 13.03 22.88
CA LYS A 416 20.94 12.52 24.15
C LYS A 416 20.84 13.56 25.27
N MET A 417 21.17 14.80 24.95
CA MET A 417 21.02 15.91 25.89
C MET A 417 19.56 16.10 26.30
N PHE A 418 18.65 16.13 25.33
CA PHE A 418 17.22 16.21 25.60
C PHE A 418 16.72 15.08 26.49
N ALA A 419 17.07 13.82 26.15
CA ALA A 419 16.71 12.65 26.96
C ALA A 419 17.20 12.74 28.42
N LYS A 420 18.47 13.15 28.60
CA LYS A 420 19.06 13.35 29.94
C LYS A 420 18.35 14.46 30.73
N MET A 421 17.88 15.46 30.04
CA MET A 421 17.16 16.59 30.65
C MET A 421 15.70 16.23 30.98
N ALA A 422 15.04 15.56 30.06
CA ALA A 422 13.64 15.12 30.21
C ALA A 422 13.44 13.97 31.22
N SER A 423 14.49 13.17 31.49
CA SER A 423 14.43 12.07 32.46
C SER A 423 14.51 12.51 33.94
N ASP A 424 14.77 13.79 34.21
CA ASP A 424 14.88 14.35 35.55
C ASP A 424 13.85 15.48 35.73
N GLY A 425 12.86 15.28 36.58
CA GLY A 425 11.77 16.24 36.76
C GLY A 425 12.22 17.61 37.23
N ALA A 426 13.28 17.71 38.03
CA ALA A 426 13.81 18.98 38.51
C ALA A 426 14.52 19.76 37.37
N LYS A 427 15.34 19.04 36.58
CA LYS A 427 15.98 19.66 35.41
C LYS A 427 14.98 20.05 34.34
N TRP A 428 13.96 19.22 34.12
CA TRP A 428 12.87 19.54 33.20
C TRP A 428 12.11 20.81 33.59
N ARG A 429 11.69 20.91 34.86
CA ARG A 429 11.03 22.13 35.40
C ARG A 429 11.90 23.39 35.31
N PHE A 430 13.20 23.25 35.59
CA PHE A 430 14.14 24.35 35.43
C PHE A 430 14.21 24.84 33.97
N GLN A 431 14.30 23.92 33.02
CA GLN A 431 14.34 24.28 31.60
C GLN A 431 13.04 24.90 31.10
N LEU A 432 11.89 24.41 31.54
CA LEU A 432 10.63 25.02 31.18
C LEU A 432 10.56 26.47 31.67
N LYS A 433 11.05 26.76 32.90
CA LYS A 433 11.18 28.14 33.42
C LYS A 433 12.12 29.00 32.57
N MET A 434 13.26 28.45 32.19
CA MET A 434 14.20 29.14 31.29
C MET A 434 13.60 29.38 29.90
N ALA A 435 12.91 28.40 29.33
CA ALA A 435 12.23 28.54 28.04
C ALA A 435 11.11 29.61 28.11
N GLN A 436 10.37 29.68 29.19
CA GLN A 436 9.38 30.75 29.46
C GLN A 436 10.06 32.13 29.48
N PHE A 437 11.14 32.27 30.26
CA PHE A 437 11.86 33.53 30.39
C PHE A 437 12.42 34.03 29.07
N PHE A 438 13.00 33.10 28.23
CA PHE A 438 13.55 33.43 26.95
C PHE A 438 12.56 33.37 25.77
N SER A 439 11.30 33.01 26.01
CA SER A 439 10.29 32.89 24.93
C SER A 439 10.12 34.16 24.08
N PRO A 440 10.09 35.40 24.65
CA PRO A 440 10.01 36.60 23.83
C PRO A 440 11.24 36.81 22.95
N LEU A 441 12.43 36.53 23.49
CA LEU A 441 13.70 36.64 22.77
C LEU A 441 13.81 35.54 21.67
N GLY A 442 13.31 34.33 21.96
CA GLY A 442 13.25 33.23 20.99
C GLY A 442 12.42 33.58 19.76
N LYS A 443 11.30 34.27 19.93
CA LYS A 443 10.48 34.76 18.81
C LYS A 443 11.20 35.81 17.97
N LEU A 444 11.95 36.69 18.61
CA LEU A 444 12.74 37.73 17.93
C LEU A 444 13.93 37.13 17.14
N LEU A 445 14.56 36.10 17.70
CA LEU A 445 15.73 35.44 17.11
C LEU A 445 15.36 34.26 16.19
N ALA A 446 14.08 33.86 16.12
CA ALA A 446 13.62 32.76 15.28
C ALA A 446 14.08 32.84 13.80
N PRO A 447 14.08 34.01 13.14
CA PRO A 447 14.56 34.13 11.76
C PRO A 447 16.06 33.93 11.58
N ILE A 448 16.84 34.02 12.66
CA ILE A 448 18.32 34.03 12.62
C ILE A 448 18.90 32.69 13.09
N LEU A 449 18.26 32.01 14.03
CA LEU A 449 18.75 30.75 14.57
C LEU A 449 18.36 29.59 13.61
N PRO A 450 19.33 28.85 13.00
CA PRO A 450 19.05 27.88 11.94
C PRO A 450 17.95 26.86 12.29
N LEU A 451 18.07 26.18 13.43
CA LEU A 451 17.08 25.17 13.88
C LEU A 451 15.69 25.76 14.17
N VAL A 452 15.65 26.99 14.72
CA VAL A 452 14.38 27.66 15.02
C VAL A 452 13.76 28.26 13.77
N LYS A 453 14.59 28.72 12.82
CA LYS A 453 14.15 29.24 11.52
C LYS A 453 13.44 28.17 10.71
N GLU A 454 14.02 27.00 10.58
CA GLU A 454 13.41 25.87 9.87
C GLU A 454 12.08 25.47 10.52
N TRP A 455 12.04 25.35 11.84
CA TRP A 455 10.81 25.02 12.57
C TRP A 455 9.75 26.12 12.45
N ALA A 456 10.13 27.38 12.55
CA ALA A 456 9.22 28.53 12.50
C ALA A 456 8.75 28.87 11.08
N SER A 457 9.41 28.35 10.01
CA SER A 457 8.98 28.54 8.62
C SER A 457 7.65 27.86 8.32
N VAL A 458 7.34 26.75 9.00
CA VAL A 458 6.14 25.93 8.78
C VAL A 458 5.22 25.84 10.01
N ARG A 459 5.62 26.39 11.15
CA ARG A 459 4.88 26.32 12.42
C ARG A 459 4.96 27.63 13.21
N THR A 460 3.88 27.92 13.92
CA THR A 460 3.88 29.03 14.89
C THR A 460 4.61 28.62 16.16
N LEU A 461 5.54 29.43 16.63
CA LEU A 461 6.17 29.21 17.93
C LEU A 461 5.12 29.28 19.04
N PRO A 462 5.07 28.26 19.93
CA PRO A 462 4.08 28.23 21.00
C PRO A 462 4.23 29.40 21.95
N ASN A 463 3.11 29.93 22.43
CA ASN A 463 3.11 30.79 23.59
C ASN A 463 3.23 29.93 24.84
N MET A 464 4.26 30.13 25.64
CA MET A 464 4.39 29.44 26.92
C MET A 464 3.40 30.08 27.93
N ASP A 465 2.30 29.39 28.17
CA ASP A 465 1.31 29.79 29.19
C ASP A 465 1.87 29.46 30.57
N THR A 466 2.20 30.51 31.34
CA THR A 466 2.72 30.39 32.69
C THR A 466 1.62 30.00 33.70
N SER A 467 0.36 30.13 33.31
CA SER A 467 -0.79 29.81 34.17
C SER A 467 -1.24 28.35 34.07
N LEU A 468 -0.65 27.55 33.15
CA LEU A 468 -1.09 26.18 32.92
C LEU A 468 -0.98 25.31 34.18
N HIS A 469 0.11 25.43 34.93
CA HIS A 469 0.30 24.70 36.17
C HIS A 469 -0.79 25.03 37.20
N ALA A 470 -1.11 26.32 37.38
CA ALA A 470 -2.19 26.75 38.27
C ALA A 470 -3.58 26.25 37.79
N LYS A 471 -3.81 26.19 36.48
CA LYS A 471 -5.06 25.70 35.88
C LYS A 471 -5.28 24.19 36.09
N VAL A 472 -4.21 23.40 36.08
CA VAL A 472 -4.31 21.93 36.21
C VAL A 472 -4.20 21.44 37.64
N GLN A 473 -3.74 22.27 38.58
CA GLN A 473 -3.62 21.94 40.00
C GLN A 473 -4.94 21.49 40.67
N HIS A 474 -6.08 21.91 40.12
CA HIS A 474 -7.40 21.61 40.65
C HIS A 474 -8.15 20.53 39.86
N LEU A 475 -7.51 19.88 38.90
CA LEU A 475 -8.14 18.80 38.14
C LEU A 475 -8.01 17.49 38.93
N GLU A 476 -9.14 16.84 39.21
CA GLU A 476 -9.16 15.49 39.78
C GLU A 476 -8.42 14.50 38.88
N GLY A 477 -7.62 13.62 39.48
CA GLY A 477 -6.88 12.59 38.75
C GLY A 477 -5.47 13.00 38.25
N VAL A 478 -5.03 14.21 38.52
CA VAL A 478 -3.65 14.65 38.27
C VAL A 478 -2.77 14.28 39.47
N ILE A 479 -1.80 13.38 39.28
CA ILE A 479 -0.83 13.01 40.31
C ILE A 479 0.29 14.06 40.32
N TYR A 480 0.46 14.76 41.41
CA TYR A 480 1.57 15.69 41.67
C TYR A 480 2.56 14.97 42.61
N GLU A 481 3.61 14.41 42.06
CA GLU A 481 4.80 14.02 42.83
C GLU A 481 5.92 15.06 42.68
#